data_43b62263765aa1285156bb6ed4066e28
#
_entry.id   43b62263765aa1285156bb6ed4066e28
#
_cell.length_a   1.000
_cell.length_b   1.000
_cell.length_c   1.000
_cell.angle_alpha   90.00
_cell.angle_beta   90.00
_cell.angle_gamma   90.00
#
_symmetry.space_group_name_H-M   'P 1'
#
loop_
_entity.id
_entity.type
_entity.pdbx_description
1 polymer ?
#
loop_
_entity_poly.entity_id
_entity_poly.type
_entity_poly.pdbx_seq_one_letter_code
_entity_poly.pdbx_strand_id
1 'polypeptide(L)'
;DVSLAIAKGETVGLVGESGSGKSVLAYAILGLSDGAAKITQGLANFDGLDLIGAKESDLQAIRGREVSMIFQNPKVALNPIRKVGHQLEDVLARHTTVTAAERKARAVQCLADMRIPDPERRYHAYPFELSGGLCQRVMIALALACGPSLLIADEPTTGLDVTTQAGIMDLIGARAREAGMATLFITHDLAL
;
A
#
# COMPACT_ATOMS: atom_id res chain seq x y z
N ASP A 1 -4.98 23.03 8.97
CA ASP A 1 -3.54 22.78 8.94
C ASP A 1 -3.23 21.50 9.71
N VAL A 2 -2.42 20.61 9.13
CA VAL A 2 -1.98 19.35 9.75
C VAL A 2 -0.46 19.32 9.68
N SER A 3 0.18 19.01 10.81
CA SER A 3 1.62 18.75 10.86
C SER A 3 1.84 17.41 11.56
N LEU A 4 2.58 16.51 10.92
CA LEU A 4 2.95 15.23 11.50
C LEU A 4 4.37 14.86 11.06
N ALA A 5 5.04 14.09 11.87
CA ALA A 5 6.32 13.47 11.53
C ALA A 5 6.23 11.99 11.88
N ILE A 6 6.89 11.16 11.09
CA ILE A 6 6.94 9.70 11.29
C ILE A 6 8.40 9.30 11.24
N ALA A 7 8.91 8.77 12.35
CA ALA A 7 10.27 8.26 12.39
C ALA A 7 10.38 6.88 11.72
N LYS A 8 11.59 6.50 11.33
CA LYS A 8 11.85 5.18 10.78
C LYS A 8 11.41 4.08 11.77
N GLY A 9 10.63 3.12 11.32
CA GLY A 9 10.08 2.04 12.13
C GLY A 9 8.91 2.45 13.03
N GLU A 10 8.49 3.72 13.00
CA GLU A 10 7.36 4.21 13.77
C GLU A 10 6.04 3.92 13.05
N THR A 11 5.01 3.62 13.84
CA THR A 11 3.64 3.52 13.35
C THR A 11 2.82 4.66 13.94
N VAL A 12 2.26 5.50 13.09
CA VAL A 12 1.41 6.64 13.45
C VAL A 12 -0.01 6.40 12.96
N GLY A 13 -0.99 6.58 13.84
CA GLY A 13 -2.41 6.54 13.52
C GLY A 13 -2.97 7.93 13.22
N LEU A 14 -3.54 8.14 12.04
CA LEU A 14 -4.32 9.33 11.68
C LEU A 14 -5.80 8.99 11.77
N VAL A 15 -6.44 9.49 12.81
CA VAL A 15 -7.84 9.19 13.12
C VAL A 15 -8.70 10.43 12.92
N GLY A 16 -9.94 10.23 12.46
CA GLY A 16 -10.91 11.32 12.29
C GLY A 16 -12.17 10.83 11.57
N GLU A 17 -13.19 11.65 11.57
CA GLU A 17 -14.47 11.34 10.92
C GLU A 17 -14.35 11.17 9.40
N SER A 18 -15.30 10.47 8.79
CA SER A 18 -15.39 10.38 7.34
C SER A 18 -15.53 11.79 6.73
N GLY A 19 -14.82 12.05 5.64
CA GLY A 19 -14.84 13.37 4.99
C GLY A 19 -13.90 14.41 5.60
N SER A 20 -13.16 14.12 6.69
CA SER A 20 -12.22 15.07 7.32
C SER A 20 -10.94 15.32 6.51
N GLY A 21 -10.75 14.67 5.36
CA GLY A 21 -9.61 14.90 4.47
C GLY A 21 -8.43 13.94 4.66
N LYS A 22 -8.53 12.88 5.47
CA LYS A 22 -7.43 11.94 5.73
C LYS A 22 -6.86 11.29 4.46
N SER A 23 -7.73 10.72 3.63
CA SER A 23 -7.33 10.12 2.35
C SER A 23 -6.77 11.16 1.37
N VAL A 24 -7.32 12.38 1.40
CA VAL A 24 -6.79 13.50 0.58
C VAL A 24 -5.37 13.84 0.98
N LEU A 25 -5.06 13.83 2.29
CA LEU A 25 -3.69 14.00 2.78
C LEU A 25 -2.75 12.90 2.26
N ALA A 26 -3.19 11.63 2.32
CA ALA A 26 -2.41 10.50 1.81
C ALA A 26 -2.12 10.63 0.31
N TYR A 27 -3.13 10.97 -0.49
CA TYR A 27 -2.97 11.20 -1.92
C TYR A 27 -2.07 12.42 -2.21
N ALA A 28 -2.17 13.48 -1.41
CA ALA A 28 -1.32 14.66 -1.54
C ALA A 28 0.17 14.33 -1.30
N ILE A 29 0.47 13.53 -0.26
CA ILE A 29 1.83 13.06 0.03
C ILE A 29 2.40 12.26 -1.17
N LEU A 30 1.58 11.44 -1.81
CA LEU A 30 2.01 10.63 -2.95
C LEU A 30 1.95 11.37 -4.29
N GLY A 31 1.50 12.63 -4.33
CA GLY A 31 1.27 13.36 -5.58
C GLY A 31 0.21 12.70 -6.47
N LEU A 32 -0.77 12.03 -5.86
CA LEU A 32 -1.90 11.35 -6.53
C LEU A 32 -3.20 12.16 -6.42
N SER A 33 -3.11 13.44 -6.08
CA SER A 33 -4.27 14.32 -5.99
C SER A 33 -4.96 14.48 -7.35
N ASP A 34 -6.28 14.69 -7.33
CA ASP A 34 -7.02 15.07 -8.53
C ASP A 34 -6.37 16.30 -9.19
N GLY A 35 -6.28 16.30 -10.51
CA GLY A 35 -5.68 17.41 -11.26
C GLY A 35 -6.36 18.77 -11.04
N ALA A 36 -7.61 18.77 -10.55
CA ALA A 36 -8.31 19.99 -10.13
C ALA A 36 -7.89 20.48 -8.72
N ALA A 37 -7.30 19.62 -7.89
CA ALA A 37 -6.84 19.96 -6.55
C ALA A 37 -5.46 20.59 -6.60
N LYS A 38 -5.29 21.73 -5.92
CA LYS A 38 -3.99 22.41 -5.79
C LYS A 38 -3.59 22.48 -4.33
N ILE A 39 -2.38 22.02 -4.03
CA ILE A 39 -1.74 22.25 -2.74
C ILE A 39 -1.23 23.69 -2.75
N THR A 40 -1.81 24.54 -1.94
CA THR A 40 -1.47 25.98 -1.90
C THR A 40 -0.35 26.31 -0.93
N GLN A 41 -0.17 25.50 0.11
CA GLN A 41 0.83 25.70 1.17
C GLN A 41 1.18 24.35 1.80
N GLY A 42 2.35 24.26 2.39
CA GLY A 42 2.81 23.09 3.12
C GLY A 42 4.11 22.52 2.57
N LEU A 43 4.65 21.55 3.30
CA LEU A 43 5.85 20.80 2.96
C LEU A 43 5.60 19.34 3.28
N ALA A 44 5.98 18.44 2.40
CA ALA A 44 6.00 17.00 2.65
C ALA A 44 7.40 16.46 2.34
N ASN A 45 8.22 16.31 3.36
CA ASN A 45 9.60 15.83 3.21
C ASN A 45 9.66 14.32 3.45
N PHE A 46 10.22 13.60 2.49
CA PHE A 46 10.55 12.19 2.60
C PHE A 46 12.04 12.01 2.29
N ASP A 47 12.83 11.69 3.30
CA ASP A 47 14.28 11.47 3.22
C ASP A 47 15.03 12.56 2.44
N GLY A 48 14.68 13.83 2.71
CA GLY A 48 15.27 15.00 2.06
C GLY A 48 14.59 15.44 0.76
N LEU A 49 13.67 14.67 0.20
CA LEU A 49 12.89 15.02 -0.98
C LEU A 49 11.58 15.70 -0.58
N ASP A 50 11.33 16.91 -1.08
CA ASP A 50 10.02 17.57 -0.97
C ASP A 50 9.04 16.94 -1.98
N LEU A 51 8.12 16.11 -1.48
CA LEU A 51 7.16 15.39 -2.32
C LEU A 51 6.15 16.30 -3.01
N ILE A 52 5.88 17.49 -2.45
CA ILE A 52 4.92 18.45 -3.04
C ILE A 52 5.54 19.18 -4.22
N GLY A 53 6.82 19.55 -4.10
CA GLY A 53 7.57 20.26 -5.14
C GLY A 53 8.29 19.35 -6.13
N ALA A 54 8.31 18.03 -5.91
CA ALA A 54 9.04 17.08 -6.72
C ALA A 54 8.50 16.97 -8.16
N LYS A 55 9.40 16.71 -9.10
CA LYS A 55 9.01 16.37 -10.47
C LYS A 55 8.36 14.98 -10.51
N GLU A 56 7.48 14.77 -11.46
CA GLU A 56 6.80 13.48 -11.63
C GLU A 56 7.79 12.31 -11.82
N SER A 57 8.94 12.55 -12.48
CA SER A 57 10.01 11.56 -12.63
C SER A 57 10.56 11.09 -11.28
N ASP A 58 10.71 11.99 -10.32
CA ASP A 58 11.26 11.71 -9.00
C ASP A 58 10.22 10.98 -8.14
N LEU A 59 8.94 11.40 -8.23
CA LEU A 59 7.84 10.70 -7.59
C LEU A 59 7.66 9.27 -8.13
N GLN A 60 7.77 9.07 -9.45
CA GLN A 60 7.72 7.74 -10.06
C GLN A 60 8.87 6.83 -9.62
N ALA A 61 10.03 7.40 -9.30
CA ALA A 61 11.18 6.63 -8.82
C ALA A 61 10.98 6.07 -7.41
N ILE A 62 10.21 6.76 -6.56
CA ILE A 62 9.98 6.37 -5.16
C ILE A 62 8.65 5.64 -4.94
N ARG A 63 7.59 5.97 -5.72
CA ARG A 63 6.28 5.32 -5.61
C ARG A 63 6.40 3.83 -5.91
N GLY A 64 5.86 3.00 -5.01
CA GLY A 64 5.88 1.53 -5.10
C GLY A 64 7.22 0.89 -4.70
N ARG A 65 8.30 1.67 -4.60
CA ARG A 65 9.61 1.20 -4.15
C ARG A 65 9.93 1.65 -2.72
N GLU A 66 9.98 2.96 -2.48
CA GLU A 66 10.31 3.55 -1.18
C GLU A 66 9.06 3.94 -0.38
N VAL A 67 8.05 4.46 -1.07
CA VAL A 67 6.77 4.84 -0.49
C VAL A 67 5.67 4.07 -1.17
N SER A 68 4.86 3.35 -0.41
CA SER A 68 3.76 2.55 -0.94
C SER A 68 2.46 2.84 -0.22
N MET A 69 1.35 2.49 -0.86
CA MET A 69 0.01 2.74 -0.31
C MET A 69 -0.89 1.51 -0.44
N ILE A 70 -1.61 1.23 0.62
CA ILE A 70 -2.77 0.34 0.64
C ILE A 70 -4.01 1.22 0.53
N PHE A 71 -4.77 1.05 -0.55
CA PHE A 71 -5.98 1.84 -0.83
C PHE A 71 -7.19 1.26 -0.09
N GLN A 72 -8.18 2.10 0.16
CA GLN A 72 -9.41 1.72 0.86
C GLN A 72 -10.18 0.61 0.14
N ASN A 73 -10.23 0.62 -1.20
CA ASN A 73 -11.01 -0.33 -1.98
C ASN A 73 -10.10 -1.21 -2.87
N PRO A 74 -9.87 -2.48 -2.50
CA PRO A 74 -9.00 -3.37 -3.26
C PRO A 74 -9.54 -3.68 -4.67
N LYS A 75 -10.86 -3.69 -4.87
CA LYS A 75 -11.44 -3.97 -6.18
C LYS A 75 -11.21 -2.85 -7.19
N VAL A 76 -11.02 -1.62 -6.73
CA VAL A 76 -10.68 -0.48 -7.58
C VAL A 76 -9.17 -0.41 -7.82
N ALA A 77 -8.38 -0.78 -6.82
CA ALA A 77 -6.92 -0.76 -6.90
C ALA A 77 -6.34 -1.87 -7.80
N LEU A 78 -7.00 -3.03 -7.84
CA LEU A 78 -6.56 -4.16 -8.67
C LEU A 78 -7.11 -4.04 -10.09
N ASN A 79 -6.26 -4.32 -11.09
CA ASN A 79 -6.70 -4.40 -12.48
C ASN A 79 -7.57 -5.65 -12.70
N PRO A 80 -8.89 -5.52 -12.99
CA PRO A 80 -9.81 -6.65 -13.03
C PRO A 80 -9.56 -7.61 -14.20
N ILE A 81 -8.94 -7.13 -15.27
CA ILE A 81 -8.67 -7.93 -16.49
C ILE A 81 -7.26 -8.53 -16.51
N ARG A 82 -6.48 -8.36 -15.43
CA ARG A 82 -5.11 -8.86 -15.32
C ARG A 82 -4.99 -9.85 -14.16
N LYS A 83 -4.34 -10.97 -14.39
CA LYS A 83 -4.10 -11.98 -13.33
C LYS A 83 -3.29 -11.40 -12.19
N VAL A 84 -3.61 -11.83 -10.98
CA VAL A 84 -2.99 -11.34 -9.74
C VAL A 84 -1.47 -11.48 -9.76
N GLY A 85 -0.95 -12.63 -10.14
CA GLY A 85 0.49 -12.86 -10.19
C GLY A 85 1.20 -11.95 -11.19
N HIS A 86 0.57 -11.67 -12.35
CA HIS A 86 1.16 -10.76 -13.34
C HIS A 86 1.19 -9.32 -12.85
N GLN A 87 0.22 -8.88 -12.02
CA GLN A 87 0.27 -7.55 -11.41
C GLN A 87 1.45 -7.43 -10.42
N LEU A 88 1.73 -8.50 -9.66
CA LEU A 88 2.92 -8.57 -8.80
C LEU A 88 4.22 -8.57 -9.62
N GLU A 89 4.27 -9.33 -10.71
CA GLU A 89 5.44 -9.34 -11.60
C GLU A 89 5.73 -7.96 -12.20
N ASP A 90 4.68 -7.19 -12.57
CA ASP A 90 4.85 -5.83 -13.09
C ASP A 90 5.51 -4.90 -12.07
N VAL A 91 5.06 -4.98 -10.81
CA VAL A 91 5.65 -4.20 -9.70
C VAL A 91 7.10 -4.61 -9.47
N LEU A 92 7.38 -5.91 -9.39
CA LEU A 92 8.73 -6.44 -9.23
C LEU A 92 9.65 -6.06 -10.40
N ALA A 93 9.15 -6.13 -11.64
CA ALA A 93 9.90 -5.77 -12.84
C ALA A 93 10.26 -4.28 -12.88
N ARG A 94 9.38 -3.44 -12.36
CA ARG A 94 9.55 -1.98 -12.38
C ARG A 94 10.53 -1.50 -11.32
N HIS A 95 10.49 -2.10 -10.13
CA HIS A 95 11.09 -1.53 -8.91
C HIS A 95 12.19 -2.37 -8.28
N THR A 96 12.45 -3.58 -8.80
CA THR A 96 13.48 -4.47 -8.24
C THR A 96 14.44 -4.97 -9.32
N THR A 97 15.53 -5.59 -8.88
CA THR A 97 16.53 -6.25 -9.76
C THR A 97 16.22 -7.71 -10.01
N VAL A 98 15.06 -8.22 -9.57
CA VAL A 98 14.63 -9.62 -9.77
C VAL A 98 14.56 -9.93 -11.26
N THR A 99 15.26 -10.98 -11.69
CA THR A 99 15.31 -11.39 -13.09
C THR A 99 13.97 -11.90 -13.60
N ALA A 100 13.75 -11.88 -14.90
CA ALA A 100 12.49 -12.38 -15.49
C ALA A 100 12.20 -13.83 -15.12
N ALA A 101 13.24 -14.68 -14.99
CA ALA A 101 13.10 -16.07 -14.60
C ALA A 101 12.64 -16.25 -13.14
N GLU A 102 13.00 -15.35 -12.27
CA GLU A 102 12.72 -15.41 -10.81
C GLU A 102 11.41 -14.72 -10.42
N ARG A 103 10.86 -13.84 -11.28
CA ARG A 103 9.69 -13.00 -10.94
C ARG A 103 8.48 -13.80 -10.52
N LYS A 104 8.17 -14.90 -11.25
CA LYS A 104 7.03 -15.74 -10.90
C LYS A 104 7.18 -16.32 -9.49
N ALA A 105 8.33 -16.90 -9.17
CA ALA A 105 8.58 -17.47 -7.86
C ALA A 105 8.49 -16.41 -6.76
N ARG A 106 9.02 -15.20 -7.01
CA ARG A 106 8.94 -14.08 -6.08
C ARG A 106 7.50 -13.58 -5.91
N ALA A 107 6.72 -13.49 -7.00
CA ALA A 107 5.30 -13.11 -6.94
C ALA A 107 4.48 -14.12 -6.12
N VAL A 108 4.69 -15.42 -6.32
CA VAL A 108 4.07 -16.47 -5.52
C VAL A 108 4.48 -16.37 -4.04
N GLN A 109 5.75 -16.08 -3.76
CA GLN A 109 6.22 -15.86 -2.40
C GLN A 109 5.53 -14.64 -1.75
N CYS A 110 5.35 -13.52 -2.47
CA CYS A 110 4.60 -12.36 -1.96
C CYS A 110 3.16 -12.72 -1.58
N LEU A 111 2.49 -13.59 -2.35
CA LEU A 111 1.16 -14.08 -2.01
C LEU A 111 1.17 -14.99 -0.77
N ALA A 112 2.15 -15.88 -0.67
CA ALA A 112 2.33 -16.76 0.50
C ALA A 112 2.60 -15.95 1.78
N ASP A 113 3.44 -14.93 1.70
CA ASP A 113 3.77 -14.00 2.79
C ASP A 113 2.52 -13.29 3.34
N MET A 114 1.53 -13.06 2.50
CA MET A 114 0.22 -12.50 2.90
C MET A 114 -0.78 -13.58 3.34
N ARG A 115 -0.31 -14.80 3.62
CA ARG A 115 -1.15 -15.93 4.06
C ARG A 115 -2.33 -16.21 3.11
N ILE A 116 -2.10 -16.02 1.80
CA ILE A 116 -3.08 -16.38 0.78
C ILE A 116 -3.01 -17.90 0.57
N PRO A 117 -4.11 -18.63 0.71
CA PRO A 117 -4.12 -20.09 0.50
C PRO A 117 -3.86 -20.43 -0.97
N ASP A 118 -3.14 -21.51 -1.22
CA ASP A 118 -2.79 -22.00 -2.56
C ASP A 118 -2.18 -20.91 -3.45
N PRO A 119 -1.07 -20.26 -3.07
CA PRO A 119 -0.55 -19.04 -3.72
C PRO A 119 -0.20 -19.30 -5.20
N GLU A 120 0.27 -20.49 -5.56
CA GLU A 120 0.50 -20.89 -6.95
C GLU A 120 -0.78 -20.85 -7.79
N ARG A 121 -1.88 -21.37 -7.26
CA ARG A 121 -3.18 -21.33 -7.93
C ARG A 121 -3.70 -19.89 -8.00
N ARG A 122 -3.57 -19.13 -6.91
CA ARG A 122 -4.05 -17.73 -6.85
C ARG A 122 -3.23 -16.79 -7.72
N TYR A 123 -1.98 -17.10 -7.98
CA TYR A 123 -1.17 -16.39 -8.97
C TYR A 123 -1.88 -16.31 -10.34
N HIS A 124 -2.57 -17.37 -10.76
CA HIS A 124 -3.28 -17.45 -12.03
C HIS A 124 -4.71 -16.88 -12.00
N ALA A 125 -5.23 -16.55 -10.83
CA ALA A 125 -6.59 -16.03 -10.66
C ALA A 125 -6.69 -14.56 -11.08
N TYR A 126 -7.89 -14.17 -11.47
CA TYR A 126 -8.27 -12.76 -11.64
C TYR A 126 -8.87 -12.20 -10.34
N PRO A 127 -8.83 -10.89 -10.12
CA PRO A 127 -9.40 -10.29 -8.91
C PRO A 127 -10.86 -10.65 -8.65
N PHE A 128 -11.69 -10.75 -9.70
CA PHE A 128 -13.11 -11.11 -9.58
C PHE A 128 -13.36 -12.56 -9.13
N GLU A 129 -12.35 -13.43 -9.21
CA GLU A 129 -12.41 -14.82 -8.74
C GLU A 129 -12.03 -14.94 -7.24
N LEU A 130 -11.69 -13.83 -6.59
CA LEU A 130 -11.25 -13.78 -5.20
C LEU A 130 -12.31 -13.16 -4.31
N SER A 131 -12.37 -13.61 -3.04
CA SER A 131 -13.16 -12.93 -2.01
C SER A 131 -12.58 -11.54 -1.71
N GLY A 132 -13.39 -10.67 -1.05
CA GLY A 132 -12.94 -9.34 -0.65
C GLY A 132 -11.68 -9.37 0.21
N GLY A 133 -11.63 -10.26 1.20
CA GLY A 133 -10.43 -10.41 2.05
C GLY A 133 -9.21 -10.92 1.30
N LEU A 134 -9.37 -11.77 0.27
CA LEU A 134 -8.26 -12.19 -0.58
C LEU A 134 -7.79 -11.06 -1.49
N CYS A 135 -8.71 -10.28 -2.09
CA CYS A 135 -8.34 -9.08 -2.84
C CYS A 135 -7.56 -8.08 -1.98
N GLN A 136 -7.97 -7.89 -0.72
CA GLN A 136 -7.28 -7.05 0.23
C GLN A 136 -5.85 -7.54 0.48
N ARG A 137 -5.68 -8.84 0.73
CA ARG A 137 -4.35 -9.45 0.92
C ARG A 137 -3.46 -9.33 -0.33
N VAL A 138 -4.04 -9.45 -1.53
CA VAL A 138 -3.32 -9.22 -2.80
C VAL A 138 -2.86 -7.76 -2.91
N MET A 139 -3.72 -6.80 -2.58
CA MET A 139 -3.36 -5.39 -2.60
C MET A 139 -2.23 -5.08 -1.60
N ILE A 140 -2.28 -5.68 -0.40
CA ILE A 140 -1.19 -5.57 0.59
C ILE A 140 0.09 -6.22 0.05
N ALA A 141 -0.01 -7.40 -0.62
CA ALA A 141 1.14 -8.04 -1.26
C ALA A 141 1.81 -7.12 -2.29
N LEU A 142 1.01 -6.44 -3.13
CA LEU A 142 1.50 -5.46 -4.10
C LEU A 142 2.19 -4.28 -3.42
N ALA A 143 1.59 -3.73 -2.37
CA ALA A 143 2.15 -2.61 -1.63
C ALA A 143 3.48 -2.94 -0.95
N LEU A 144 3.65 -4.17 -0.47
CA LEU A 144 4.85 -4.62 0.26
C LEU A 144 5.88 -5.35 -0.61
N ALA A 145 5.58 -5.63 -1.89
CA ALA A 145 6.42 -6.46 -2.76
C ALA A 145 7.87 -5.98 -2.88
N CYS A 146 8.08 -4.67 -2.80
CA CYS A 146 9.40 -4.03 -2.93
C CYS A 146 10.06 -3.68 -1.59
N GLY A 147 9.41 -3.96 -0.45
CA GLY A 147 9.93 -3.61 0.88
C GLY A 147 10.05 -2.09 1.10
N PRO A 148 8.94 -1.33 1.03
CA PRO A 148 8.99 0.13 1.13
C PRO A 148 9.51 0.59 2.49
N SER A 149 10.09 1.79 2.53
CA SER A 149 10.52 2.47 3.77
C SER A 149 9.36 3.14 4.48
N LEU A 150 8.33 3.57 3.72
CA LEU A 150 7.09 4.14 4.24
C LEU A 150 5.88 3.45 3.62
N LEU A 151 4.98 2.97 4.47
CA LEU A 151 3.67 2.46 4.09
C LEU A 151 2.57 3.41 4.55
N ILE A 152 1.71 3.82 3.64
CA ILE A 152 0.47 4.52 3.96
C ILE A 152 -0.68 3.53 3.81
N ALA A 153 -1.40 3.24 4.88
CA ALA A 153 -2.53 2.33 4.88
C ALA A 153 -3.83 3.11 5.09
N ASP A 154 -4.57 3.33 4.01
CA ASP A 154 -5.83 4.10 4.03
C ASP A 154 -7.00 3.15 4.23
N GLU A 155 -7.51 3.11 5.44
CA GLU A 155 -8.62 2.24 5.87
C GLU A 155 -8.46 0.78 5.40
N PRO A 156 -7.35 0.11 5.69
CA PRO A 156 -6.96 -1.16 5.06
C PRO A 156 -7.89 -2.33 5.39
N THR A 157 -8.86 -2.15 6.29
CA THR A 157 -9.76 -3.20 6.76
C THR A 157 -11.23 -2.89 6.51
N THR A 158 -11.55 -1.76 5.90
CA THR A 158 -12.94 -1.35 5.63
C THR A 158 -13.69 -2.39 4.80
N GLY A 159 -14.91 -2.73 5.23
CA GLY A 159 -15.79 -3.70 4.54
C GLY A 159 -15.43 -5.17 4.76
N LEU A 160 -14.57 -5.48 5.73
CA LEU A 160 -14.21 -6.84 6.12
C LEU A 160 -14.84 -7.20 7.47
N ASP A 161 -15.02 -8.49 7.70
CA ASP A 161 -15.43 -9.00 9.02
C ASP A 161 -14.33 -8.84 10.07
N VAL A 162 -14.70 -8.78 11.34
CA VAL A 162 -13.78 -8.48 12.47
C VAL A 162 -12.59 -9.43 12.53
N THR A 163 -12.78 -10.72 12.25
CA THR A 163 -11.70 -11.71 12.30
C THR A 163 -10.69 -11.46 11.18
N THR A 164 -11.18 -11.17 9.98
CA THR A 164 -10.33 -10.81 8.83
C THR A 164 -9.61 -9.49 9.06
N GLN A 165 -10.27 -8.49 9.66
CA GLN A 165 -9.66 -7.21 10.03
C GLN A 165 -8.46 -7.41 10.96
N ALA A 166 -8.66 -8.11 12.09
CA ALA A 166 -7.58 -8.39 13.04
C ALA A 166 -6.39 -9.10 12.36
N GLY A 167 -6.67 -10.12 11.54
CA GLY A 167 -5.63 -10.84 10.82
C GLY A 167 -4.84 -9.99 9.81
N ILE A 168 -5.47 -8.98 9.20
CA ILE A 168 -4.81 -8.02 8.30
C ILE A 168 -3.96 -7.03 9.08
N MET A 169 -4.48 -6.48 10.18
CA MET A 169 -3.74 -5.55 11.04
C MET A 169 -2.48 -6.21 11.62
N ASP A 170 -2.61 -7.43 12.14
CA ASP A 170 -1.49 -8.22 12.63
C ASP A 170 -0.43 -8.44 11.55
N LEU A 171 -0.88 -8.76 10.33
CA LEU A 171 0.00 -9.01 9.19
C LEU A 171 0.81 -7.76 8.81
N ILE A 172 0.14 -6.61 8.66
CA ILE A 172 0.80 -5.35 8.33
C ILE A 172 1.76 -4.96 9.46
N GLY A 173 1.31 -5.03 10.72
CA GLY A 173 2.14 -4.70 11.88
C GLY A 173 3.36 -5.59 12.03
N ALA A 174 3.24 -6.90 11.78
CA ALA A 174 4.38 -7.82 11.78
C ALA A 174 5.40 -7.45 10.71
N ARG A 175 4.94 -7.21 9.47
CA ARG A 175 5.82 -6.82 8.37
C ARG A 175 6.48 -5.46 8.58
N ALA A 176 5.76 -4.49 9.16
CA ALA A 176 6.33 -3.19 9.50
C ALA A 176 7.49 -3.32 10.49
N ARG A 177 7.30 -4.12 11.55
CA ARG A 177 8.36 -4.36 12.55
C ARG A 177 9.55 -5.12 11.98
N GLU A 178 9.31 -6.19 11.20
CA GLU A 178 10.38 -6.99 10.58
C GLU A 178 11.25 -6.15 9.64
N ALA A 179 10.63 -5.25 8.88
CA ALA A 179 11.31 -4.40 7.90
C ALA A 179 11.86 -3.09 8.49
N GLY A 180 11.53 -2.72 9.73
CA GLY A 180 11.79 -1.38 10.27
C GLY A 180 11.13 -0.28 9.45
N MET A 181 9.94 -0.57 8.90
CA MET A 181 9.19 0.29 7.99
C MET A 181 8.38 1.32 8.78
N ALA A 182 8.46 2.58 8.38
CA ALA A 182 7.54 3.62 8.86
C ALA A 182 6.13 3.36 8.34
N THR A 183 5.10 3.55 9.18
CA THR A 183 3.72 3.28 8.76
C THR A 183 2.78 4.39 9.20
N LEU A 184 2.00 4.91 8.25
CA LEU A 184 0.88 5.81 8.50
C LEU A 184 -0.43 5.03 8.34
N PHE A 185 -1.09 4.72 9.45
CA PHE A 185 -2.44 4.15 9.43
C PHE A 185 -3.50 5.25 9.43
N ILE A 186 -4.37 5.23 8.46
CA ILE A 186 -5.55 6.10 8.38
C ILE A 186 -6.77 5.25 8.69
N THR A 187 -7.55 5.66 9.71
CA THR A 187 -8.77 4.97 10.11
C THR A 187 -9.79 5.95 10.68
N HIS A 188 -11.05 5.58 10.66
CA HIS A 188 -12.11 6.22 11.41
C HIS A 188 -12.50 5.41 12.67
N ASP A 189 -11.91 4.21 12.85
CA ASP A 189 -12.17 3.33 13.98
C ASP A 189 -11.00 3.36 14.97
N LEU A 190 -11.30 3.70 16.23
CA LEU A 190 -10.34 3.76 17.34
C LEU A 190 -10.15 2.40 18.03
N ALA A 191 -10.94 1.39 17.66
CA ALA A 191 -10.89 0.07 18.26
C ALA A 191 -9.95 -0.92 17.53
N LEU A 192 -9.27 -0.45 16.49
CA LEU A 192 -8.31 -1.22 15.69
C LEU A 192 -6.90 -1.22 16.28
#